data_0787465d4a3bdca868cdefd7c0674f70
#
_entry.id   0787465d4a3bdca868cdefd7c0674f70
#
_cell.length_a   1.000
_cell.length_b   1.000
_cell.length_c   1.000
_cell.angle_alpha   90.00
_cell.angle_beta   90.00
_cell.angle_gamma   90.00
#
_symmetry.space_group_name_H-M   'P 1'
#
loop_
_entity.id
_entity.type
_entity.pdbx_description
1 polymer ?
#
loop_
_entity_poly.entity_id
_entity_poly.type
_entity_poly.pdbx_seq_one_letter_code
_entity_poly.pdbx_strand_id
1 'polypeptide(L)'
;MKRVLMYISALLLISGSASAQYDVGGLVMDPSTITAFDLFNASHSQFSQMTARSAAMAGAFTSLGADMASMSINPAGLGMYSTNELAITPSMSFSRTKSSADDFEGNNDNNFALGNMGVIVKLRESSTGITALNLGFGYNRLADYNYRYSYALGGVEGGASIADAFAAQMRGSGITSAQLGADKFEWGSIDPSYWGAALGYMTGLIGDGSGTWSRDMIGANARPAYFTTVESSGSAGEYALSLGMNINSKIYIGATLGLTVMNLKRDIYYGESYNYNSNPGLNYRADYFNYDQSTHMKGSGVNLKVGVIYSPIKGLRIGAAVHSPTRYSLSYHYRAGMTSAVEAVNNVNDYQVDASGYINPPFSEMTSTLIDSGDYSWDYITPTRLLLGASYTIGQRAVVSVDYERDWYNGMRVRNSPYGGKLYDAYMSDAFKGSNTLRIGAEFRVIPQVALRAGYGLWGGALRDDEVIYSSPMIYRTDYVGAGAGIAFSKNWILDVTYQYQHNKMTPYKSFYAYNEVEDMASPTYTTLLNRHTVLATLSFKF
;
A
#
# COMPACT_ATOMS: atom_id res chain seq x y z
N MET A 1 4.55 -22.41 9.88
CA MET A 1 3.60 -23.33 9.26
C MET A 1 2.63 -23.95 10.28
N LYS A 2 3.00 -24.87 11.18
CA LYS A 2 2.03 -25.49 12.12
C LYS A 2 1.26 -24.52 13.03
N ARG A 3 1.84 -23.40 13.45
CA ARG A 3 1.16 -22.41 14.31
C ARG A 3 0.19 -21.53 13.53
N VAL A 4 0.50 -21.16 12.30
CA VAL A 4 -0.40 -20.39 11.42
C VAL A 4 -1.62 -21.24 11.04
N LEU A 5 -1.41 -22.51 10.68
CA LEU A 5 -2.49 -23.49 10.47
C LEU A 5 -3.36 -23.69 11.71
N MET A 6 -2.78 -23.68 12.92
CA MET A 6 -3.52 -23.82 14.18
C MET A 6 -4.38 -22.60 14.51
N TYR A 7 -3.96 -21.39 14.13
CA TYR A 7 -4.76 -20.16 14.30
C TYR A 7 -5.87 -20.07 13.26
N ILE A 8 -5.64 -20.52 12.02
CA ILE A 8 -6.65 -20.62 10.98
C ILE A 8 -7.73 -21.64 11.37
N SER A 9 -7.36 -22.80 11.89
CA SER A 9 -8.31 -23.82 12.37
C SER A 9 -9.05 -23.40 13.65
N ALA A 10 -8.44 -22.63 14.54
CA ALA A 10 -9.09 -22.11 15.74
C ALA A 10 -10.10 -20.99 15.41
N LEU A 11 -9.88 -20.20 14.35
CA LEU A 11 -10.82 -19.19 13.86
C LEU A 11 -12.04 -19.82 13.15
N LEU A 12 -11.86 -20.92 12.45
CA LEU A 12 -12.94 -21.67 11.82
C LEU A 12 -13.88 -22.38 12.83
N LEU A 13 -13.41 -22.60 14.07
CA LEU A 13 -14.21 -23.26 15.12
C LEU A 13 -15.05 -22.29 15.98
N ILE A 14 -14.90 -20.99 15.84
CA ILE A 14 -15.61 -19.98 16.66
C ILE A 14 -16.74 -19.28 15.88
N SER A 15 -16.84 -19.46 14.57
CA SER A 15 -17.85 -18.82 13.74
C SER A 15 -19.00 -19.74 13.36
N GLY A 16 -19.95 -19.91 14.25
CA GLY A 16 -21.31 -20.07 13.78
C GLY A 16 -21.71 -18.75 13.10
N SER A 17 -21.87 -18.77 11.77
CA SER A 17 -22.53 -17.78 10.92
C SER A 17 -21.79 -16.46 10.56
N ALA A 18 -20.49 -16.42 10.52
CA ALA A 18 -19.79 -15.46 9.67
C ALA A 18 -18.47 -16.12 9.30
N SER A 19 -18.42 -16.79 8.19
CA SER A 19 -17.17 -17.18 7.56
C SER A 19 -16.44 -15.92 7.14
N ALA A 20 -15.75 -15.32 8.10
CA ALA A 20 -14.76 -14.34 7.78
C ALA A 20 -13.69 -15.04 6.97
N GLN A 21 -13.84 -15.01 5.70
CA GLN A 21 -12.85 -15.41 4.74
C GLN A 21 -11.81 -14.30 4.73
N TYR A 22 -10.95 -14.39 5.77
CA TYR A 22 -9.79 -13.54 5.81
C TYR A 22 -8.95 -13.86 4.62
N ASP A 23 -8.29 -12.90 4.12
CA ASP A 23 -7.19 -12.79 3.18
C ASP A 23 -6.30 -14.05 2.96
N VAL A 24 -6.78 -15.19 3.37
CA VAL A 24 -6.22 -16.53 3.22
C VAL A 24 -6.72 -17.19 1.94
N GLY A 25 -7.65 -16.61 1.27
CA GLY A 25 -8.20 -17.21 0.09
C GLY A 25 -8.58 -16.18 -0.93
N GLY A 26 -7.81 -16.16 -1.93
CA GLY A 26 -8.31 -15.74 -3.20
C GLY A 26 -8.02 -14.31 -3.59
N LEU A 27 -8.06 -14.17 -4.85
CA LEU A 27 -8.25 -12.97 -5.61
C LEU A 27 -9.53 -12.21 -5.23
N VAL A 28 -10.33 -12.80 -4.40
CA VAL A 28 -11.59 -12.23 -4.00
C VAL A 28 -11.28 -11.11 -3.03
N MET A 29 -11.13 -9.92 -3.59
CA MET A 29 -11.35 -8.72 -2.82
C MET A 29 -12.83 -8.72 -2.47
N ASP A 30 -13.11 -9.29 -1.33
CA ASP A 30 -14.41 -9.14 -0.72
C ASP A 30 -14.64 -7.65 -0.47
N PRO A 31 -15.63 -7.01 -1.11
CA PRO A 31 -15.91 -5.59 -0.91
C PRO A 31 -16.30 -5.28 0.53
N SER A 32 -16.63 -6.29 1.33
CA SER A 32 -16.89 -6.17 2.76
C SER A 32 -15.59 -6.16 3.59
N THR A 33 -14.46 -6.56 2.99
CA THR A 33 -13.20 -6.75 3.70
C THR A 33 -12.15 -5.73 3.27
N ILE A 34 -11.72 -4.88 4.20
CA ILE A 34 -10.47 -4.14 4.03
C ILE A 34 -9.33 -5.12 4.26
N THR A 35 -8.44 -5.26 3.29
CA THR A 35 -7.33 -6.18 3.39
C THR A 35 -6.22 -5.64 4.32
N ALA A 36 -5.36 -6.53 4.82
CA ALA A 36 -4.15 -6.12 5.53
C ALA A 36 -3.29 -5.15 4.70
N PHE A 37 -3.26 -5.36 3.38
CA PHE A 37 -2.58 -4.48 2.43
C PHE A 37 -3.15 -3.05 2.49
N ASP A 38 -4.46 -2.89 2.45
CA ASP A 38 -5.11 -1.57 2.47
C ASP A 38 -4.84 -0.83 3.79
N LEU A 39 -4.99 -1.53 4.92
CA LEU A 39 -4.74 -0.96 6.24
C LEU A 39 -3.27 -0.60 6.45
N PHE A 40 -2.35 -1.44 5.97
CA PHE A 40 -0.93 -1.15 5.99
C PHE A 40 -0.60 0.11 5.18
N ASN A 41 -1.07 0.20 3.93
CA ASN A 41 -0.81 1.36 3.08
C ASN A 41 -1.42 2.65 3.65
N ALA A 42 -2.61 2.58 4.26
CA ALA A 42 -3.23 3.72 4.95
C ALA A 42 -2.41 4.23 6.14
N SER A 43 -1.58 3.36 6.74
CA SER A 43 -0.77 3.67 7.91
C SER A 43 0.67 4.03 7.59
N HIS A 44 1.21 3.47 6.50
CA HIS A 44 2.61 3.63 6.15
C HIS A 44 2.89 5.04 5.63
N SER A 45 3.73 5.78 6.32
CA SER A 45 4.13 7.13 5.92
C SER A 45 5.63 7.20 5.68
N GLN A 46 6.01 7.90 4.64
CA GLN A 46 7.39 8.10 4.23
C GLN A 46 7.79 9.56 4.46
N PHE A 47 8.33 9.87 5.63
CA PHE A 47 8.80 11.24 5.96
C PHE A 47 9.99 11.71 5.11
N SER A 48 10.54 10.86 4.29
CA SER A 48 11.71 11.15 3.47
C SER A 48 11.39 11.89 2.16
N GLN A 49 10.14 12.22 1.86
CA GLN A 49 9.74 12.80 0.57
C GLN A 49 9.01 14.16 0.71
N MET A 50 9.27 14.92 1.76
CA MET A 50 8.60 16.20 2.00
C MET A 50 9.33 17.36 1.33
N THR A 51 10.41 17.87 1.93
CA THR A 51 11.27 18.89 1.35
C THR A 51 12.52 18.28 0.73
N ALA A 52 13.13 18.92 -0.26
CA ALA A 52 14.37 18.45 -0.85
C ALA A 52 15.51 18.34 0.18
N ARG A 53 15.60 19.29 1.12
CA ARG A 53 16.59 19.27 2.20
C ARG A 53 16.39 18.06 3.10
N SER A 54 15.16 17.79 3.54
CA SER A 54 14.83 16.64 4.37
C SER A 54 15.07 15.33 3.62
N ALA A 55 14.65 15.23 2.36
CA ALA A 55 14.82 14.05 1.51
C ALA A 55 16.31 13.70 1.28
N ALA A 56 17.17 14.70 1.05
CA ALA A 56 18.61 14.50 0.91
C ALA A 56 19.25 13.85 2.15
N MET A 57 18.74 14.17 3.33
CA MET A 57 19.20 13.65 4.61
C MET A 57 18.35 12.45 5.10
N ALA A 58 17.65 11.78 4.18
CA ALA A 58 16.80 10.63 4.46
C ALA A 58 15.74 10.86 5.55
N GLY A 59 15.29 12.10 5.78
CA GLY A 59 14.33 12.46 6.80
C GLY A 59 14.87 12.45 8.24
N ALA A 60 16.19 12.46 8.46
CA ALA A 60 16.83 12.52 9.79
C ALA A 60 16.71 13.92 10.41
N PHE A 61 15.48 14.34 10.75
CA PHE A 61 15.13 15.71 11.14
C PHE A 61 14.50 15.84 12.52
N THR A 62 14.45 14.78 13.31
CA THR A 62 13.81 14.81 14.64
C THR A 62 14.47 15.81 15.60
N SER A 63 15.78 16.06 15.46
CA SER A 63 16.53 17.00 16.29
C SER A 63 17.05 18.24 15.55
N LEU A 64 16.88 18.31 14.20
CA LEU A 64 17.47 19.39 13.39
C LEU A 64 16.61 20.65 13.36
N GLY A 65 15.38 20.57 12.91
CA GLY A 65 14.49 21.71 12.77
C GLY A 65 14.85 22.71 11.66
N ALA A 66 14.18 23.86 11.64
CA ALA A 66 14.27 24.91 10.63
C ALA A 66 14.12 24.37 9.19
N ASP A 67 13.08 23.55 9.00
CA ASP A 67 12.64 22.99 7.74
C ASP A 67 11.13 22.74 7.82
N MET A 68 10.40 22.94 6.73
CA MET A 68 8.93 22.76 6.72
C MET A 68 8.49 21.32 6.99
N ALA A 69 9.34 20.34 6.70
CA ALA A 69 9.09 18.95 7.08
C ALA A 69 8.97 18.75 8.60
N SER A 70 9.50 19.68 9.40
CA SER A 70 9.37 19.66 10.86
C SER A 70 7.93 19.68 11.33
N MET A 71 7.00 20.30 10.59
CA MET A 71 5.57 20.27 10.92
C MET A 71 5.03 18.86 11.04
N SER A 72 5.53 17.91 10.23
CA SER A 72 5.09 16.52 10.24
C SER A 72 6.07 15.57 10.94
N ILE A 73 7.35 15.93 11.13
CA ILE A 73 8.36 15.08 11.81
C ILE A 73 8.44 15.43 13.29
N ASN A 74 8.88 16.64 13.62
CA ASN A 74 8.98 17.13 15.00
C ASN A 74 8.65 18.62 15.04
N PRO A 75 7.44 19.01 15.47
CA PRO A 75 7.00 20.41 15.43
C PRO A 75 7.85 21.37 16.30
N ALA A 76 8.63 20.87 17.24
CA ALA A 76 9.59 21.69 17.98
C ALA A 76 10.62 22.37 17.08
N GLY A 77 10.90 21.77 15.90
CA GLY A 77 11.78 22.34 14.89
C GLY A 77 11.33 23.68 14.33
N LEU A 78 10.02 24.01 14.43
CA LEU A 78 9.52 25.33 14.05
C LEU A 78 10.06 26.43 14.96
N GLY A 79 10.34 26.13 16.22
CA GLY A 79 10.94 27.08 17.16
C GLY A 79 12.34 27.59 16.75
N MET A 80 12.96 26.95 15.75
CA MET A 80 14.29 27.33 15.22
C MET A 80 14.24 28.32 14.06
N TYR A 81 13.08 28.66 13.55
CA TYR A 81 12.94 29.68 12.52
C TYR A 81 13.19 31.06 13.10
N SER A 82 14.03 31.83 12.41
CA SER A 82 14.37 33.21 12.76
C SER A 82 13.73 34.24 11.81
N THR A 83 13.21 33.78 10.67
CA THR A 83 12.57 34.61 9.64
C THR A 83 11.29 33.90 9.19
N ASN A 84 10.37 34.65 8.59
CA ASN A 84 9.26 34.05 7.86
C ASN A 84 9.79 33.30 6.65
N GLU A 85 9.10 32.26 6.25
CA GLU A 85 9.46 31.45 5.08
C GLU A 85 8.22 30.95 4.35
N LEU A 86 8.25 31.05 3.02
CA LEU A 86 7.34 30.37 2.09
C LEU A 86 8.16 29.35 1.31
N ALA A 87 7.67 28.12 1.17
CA ALA A 87 8.35 27.13 0.35
C ALA A 87 7.37 26.25 -0.42
N ILE A 88 7.85 25.75 -1.56
CA ILE A 88 7.15 24.80 -2.41
C ILE A 88 8.14 23.74 -2.90
N THR A 89 7.70 22.48 -2.93
CA THR A 89 8.53 21.34 -3.34
C THR A 89 7.79 20.46 -4.35
N PRO A 90 7.90 20.72 -5.66
CA PRO A 90 7.54 19.73 -6.66
C PRO A 90 8.48 18.53 -6.61
N SER A 91 7.96 17.37 -6.98
CA SER A 91 8.70 16.12 -7.06
C SER A 91 8.28 15.30 -8.29
N MET A 92 9.22 14.52 -8.82
CA MET A 92 9.01 13.56 -9.90
C MET A 92 9.56 12.21 -9.46
N SER A 93 8.70 11.20 -9.45
CA SER A 93 9.05 9.82 -9.09
C SER A 93 9.00 8.91 -10.31
N PHE A 94 9.97 8.00 -10.38
CA PHE A 94 10.08 6.96 -11.40
C PHE A 94 10.14 5.62 -10.67
N SER A 95 9.04 4.86 -10.72
CA SER A 95 8.93 3.55 -10.09
C SER A 95 9.21 2.46 -11.11
N ARG A 96 10.00 1.46 -10.71
CA ARG A 96 10.26 0.27 -11.51
C ARG A 96 10.06 -0.97 -10.65
N THR A 97 9.22 -1.89 -11.10
CA THR A 97 9.02 -3.19 -10.46
C THR A 97 9.64 -4.31 -11.27
N LYS A 98 10.12 -5.35 -10.56
CA LYS A 98 10.56 -6.62 -11.15
C LYS A 98 9.82 -7.74 -10.44
N SER A 99 9.24 -8.67 -11.19
CA SER A 99 8.62 -9.89 -10.68
C SER A 99 9.51 -11.11 -10.96
N SER A 100 9.45 -12.13 -10.09
CA SER A 100 10.23 -13.37 -10.22
C SER A 100 9.73 -14.32 -11.31
N ALA A 101 8.49 -14.17 -11.72
CA ALA A 101 7.93 -14.94 -12.83
C ALA A 101 8.10 -14.14 -14.11
N ASP A 102 9.22 -14.36 -14.71
CA ASP A 102 9.61 -14.08 -16.08
C ASP A 102 9.25 -12.83 -16.87
N ASP A 103 10.14 -12.61 -17.82
CA ASP A 103 10.14 -11.90 -19.13
C ASP A 103 9.41 -10.54 -19.24
N PHE A 104 8.60 -10.15 -18.28
CA PHE A 104 8.14 -8.79 -18.17
C PHE A 104 9.24 -7.91 -17.58
N GLU A 105 10.08 -7.38 -18.43
CA GLU A 105 10.97 -6.29 -18.06
C GLU A 105 10.15 -5.17 -17.42
N GLY A 106 10.50 -4.90 -16.17
CA GLY A 106 9.95 -3.97 -15.21
C GLY A 106 8.95 -2.95 -15.73
N ASN A 107 7.74 -3.06 -15.22
CA ASN A 107 6.74 -2.01 -15.39
C ASN A 107 7.27 -0.70 -14.81
N ASN A 108 7.28 0.34 -15.63
CA ASN A 108 7.67 1.68 -15.22
C ASN A 108 6.40 2.50 -14.97
N ASP A 109 6.40 3.25 -13.88
CA ASP A 109 5.38 4.24 -13.57
C ASP A 109 6.05 5.55 -13.19
N ASN A 110 5.57 6.65 -13.79
CA ASN A 110 6.13 7.99 -13.60
C ASN A 110 5.05 8.87 -12.99
N ASN A 111 5.35 9.50 -11.86
CA ASN A 111 4.40 10.33 -11.16
C ASN A 111 4.99 11.70 -10.80
N PHE A 112 4.29 12.77 -11.23
CA PHE A 112 4.56 14.14 -10.79
C PHE A 112 3.69 14.47 -9.59
N ALA A 113 4.27 15.08 -8.55
CA ALA A 113 3.56 15.38 -7.32
C ALA A 113 4.07 16.64 -6.62
N LEU A 114 3.24 17.13 -5.70
CA LEU A 114 3.64 18.12 -4.71
C LEU A 114 4.11 17.40 -3.44
N GLY A 115 5.40 17.49 -3.12
CA GLY A 115 5.98 16.93 -1.89
C GLY A 115 5.65 17.76 -0.65
N ASN A 116 5.79 19.09 -0.78
CA ASN A 116 5.52 20.05 0.29
C ASN A 116 5.13 21.40 -0.28
N MET A 117 4.28 22.12 0.44
CA MET A 117 4.05 23.56 0.26
C MET A 117 3.61 24.16 1.61
N GLY A 118 4.16 25.29 1.99
CA GLY A 118 3.75 25.90 3.25
C GLY A 118 4.34 27.28 3.51
N VAL A 119 3.85 27.86 4.61
CA VAL A 119 4.30 29.14 5.13
C VAL A 119 4.57 29.03 6.63
N ILE A 120 5.65 29.66 7.07
CA ILE A 120 5.97 29.82 8.49
C ILE A 120 6.06 31.31 8.78
N VAL A 121 5.34 31.73 9.82
CA VAL A 121 5.27 33.11 10.26
C VAL A 121 5.79 33.21 11.69
N LYS A 122 6.73 34.13 11.90
CA LYS A 122 7.24 34.50 13.21
C LYS A 122 6.24 35.41 13.90
N LEU A 123 5.63 34.93 15.00
CA LEU A 123 4.65 35.70 15.77
C LEU A 123 5.30 36.55 16.84
N ARG A 124 6.42 36.09 17.41
CA ARG A 124 7.12 36.77 18.50
C ARG A 124 8.62 36.55 18.43
N GLU A 125 9.37 37.56 18.79
CA GLU A 125 10.80 37.52 19.05
C GLU A 125 11.10 38.24 20.37
N SER A 126 11.96 37.68 21.19
CA SER A 126 12.39 38.26 22.46
C SER A 126 13.82 37.83 22.78
N SER A 127 14.52 38.61 23.57
CA SER A 127 15.88 38.26 24.00
C SER A 127 15.93 37.30 25.19
N THR A 128 14.82 37.14 25.92
CA THR A 128 14.75 36.32 27.13
C THR A 128 13.42 35.57 27.23
N GLY A 129 13.43 34.48 27.92
CA GLY A 129 12.23 33.63 28.11
C GLY A 129 11.83 32.91 26.81
N ILE A 130 10.65 33.15 26.33
CA ILE A 130 10.20 32.68 25.01
C ILE A 130 10.85 33.57 23.95
N THR A 131 11.99 33.12 23.42
CA THR A 131 12.81 33.87 22.47
C THR A 131 12.25 33.86 21.06
N ALA A 132 11.49 32.85 20.69
CA ALA A 132 10.71 32.85 19.44
C ALA A 132 9.41 32.07 19.60
N LEU A 133 8.37 32.54 18.89
CA LEU A 133 7.11 31.81 18.72
C LEU A 133 6.75 31.88 17.24
N ASN A 134 6.60 30.71 16.62
CA ASN A 134 6.37 30.59 15.17
C ASN A 134 5.10 29.77 14.93
N LEU A 135 4.31 30.21 13.94
CA LEU A 135 3.14 29.53 13.42
C LEU A 135 3.47 29.00 12.03
N GLY A 136 3.15 27.75 11.77
CA GLY A 136 3.31 27.11 10.47
C GLY A 136 1.98 26.59 9.96
N PHE A 137 1.74 26.77 8.68
CA PHE A 137 0.66 26.12 7.94
C PHE A 137 1.21 25.57 6.62
N GLY A 138 0.91 24.31 6.31
CA GLY A 138 1.41 23.72 5.09
C GLY A 138 0.82 22.35 4.78
N TYR A 139 1.14 21.89 3.59
CA TYR A 139 0.88 20.55 3.10
C TYR A 139 2.17 19.76 3.03
N ASN A 140 2.15 18.52 3.51
CA ASN A 140 3.23 17.53 3.38
C ASN A 140 2.68 16.24 2.79
N ARG A 141 3.32 15.70 1.74
CA ARG A 141 3.01 14.39 1.22
C ARG A 141 3.55 13.33 2.17
N LEU A 142 2.69 12.38 2.58
CA LEU A 142 3.04 11.31 3.53
C LEU A 142 3.33 9.99 2.82
N ALA A 143 2.62 9.68 1.73
CA ALA A 143 2.80 8.45 0.98
C ALA A 143 2.53 8.64 -0.51
N ASP A 144 3.18 7.79 -1.30
CA ASP A 144 3.02 7.65 -2.75
C ASP A 144 2.62 6.20 -3.06
N TYR A 145 1.41 6.02 -3.61
CA TYR A 145 0.85 4.72 -3.93
C TYR A 145 1.02 4.31 -5.39
N ASN A 146 1.72 5.13 -6.21
CA ASN A 146 1.86 4.90 -7.63
C ASN A 146 2.93 3.85 -7.91
N TYR A 147 2.50 2.68 -8.35
CA TYR A 147 3.34 1.61 -8.88
C TYR A 147 2.49 0.61 -9.67
N ARG A 148 3.13 -0.09 -10.58
CA ARG A 148 2.54 -1.16 -11.35
C ARG A 148 3.44 -2.38 -11.30
N TYR A 149 2.86 -3.58 -11.23
CA TYR A 149 3.58 -4.82 -11.45
C TYR A 149 2.74 -5.79 -12.29
N SER A 150 3.43 -6.63 -13.05
CA SER A 150 2.80 -7.67 -13.85
C SER A 150 3.63 -8.93 -13.76
N TYR A 151 2.98 -10.07 -13.92
CA TYR A 151 3.64 -11.35 -14.14
C TYR A 151 2.80 -12.20 -15.07
N ALA A 152 3.48 -13.11 -15.79
CA ALA A 152 2.85 -14.17 -16.55
C ALA A 152 3.64 -15.45 -16.33
N LEU A 153 2.94 -16.57 -16.29
CA LEU A 153 3.55 -17.89 -16.20
C LEU A 153 2.75 -18.84 -17.06
N GLY A 154 3.41 -19.47 -18.04
CA GLY A 154 2.76 -20.33 -19.01
C GLY A 154 2.64 -21.79 -18.58
N GLY A 155 1.52 -22.42 -18.95
CA GLY A 155 1.34 -23.85 -19.10
C GLY A 155 1.75 -24.74 -17.92
N VAL A 156 1.33 -24.42 -16.69
CA VAL A 156 1.68 -25.21 -15.49
C VAL A 156 0.95 -26.53 -15.47
N GLU A 157 1.70 -27.64 -15.55
CA GLU A 157 1.15 -29.00 -15.48
C GLU A 157 0.65 -29.28 -14.06
N GLY A 158 -0.62 -29.72 -13.94
CA GLY A 158 -1.26 -29.93 -12.65
C GLY A 158 -1.52 -28.65 -11.86
N GLY A 159 -1.43 -27.48 -12.49
CA GLY A 159 -1.71 -26.20 -11.87
C GLY A 159 -3.19 -26.06 -11.47
N ALA A 160 -3.45 -25.47 -10.32
CA ALA A 160 -4.79 -25.12 -9.89
C ALA A 160 -5.31 -23.92 -10.66
N SER A 161 -6.61 -23.88 -10.95
CA SER A 161 -7.30 -22.69 -11.47
C SER A 161 -8.00 -21.95 -10.34
N ILE A 162 -8.21 -20.64 -10.48
CA ILE A 162 -9.09 -19.90 -9.57
C ILE A 162 -10.51 -20.47 -9.57
N ALA A 163 -10.93 -21.11 -10.66
CA ALA A 163 -12.19 -21.82 -10.75
C ALA A 163 -12.31 -22.93 -9.69
N ASP A 164 -11.22 -23.61 -9.33
CA ASP A 164 -11.20 -24.57 -8.23
C ASP A 164 -11.50 -23.90 -6.89
N ALA A 165 -10.91 -22.73 -6.67
CA ALA A 165 -11.14 -21.92 -5.47
C ALA A 165 -12.60 -21.44 -5.40
N PHE A 166 -13.15 -20.95 -6.50
CA PHE A 166 -14.55 -20.53 -6.59
C PHE A 166 -15.51 -21.68 -6.36
N ALA A 167 -15.26 -22.83 -6.98
CA ALA A 167 -16.08 -24.01 -6.78
C ALA A 167 -16.02 -24.50 -5.33
N ALA A 168 -14.82 -24.51 -4.72
CA ALA A 168 -14.65 -24.86 -3.31
C ALA A 168 -15.42 -23.92 -2.37
N GLN A 169 -15.37 -22.62 -2.66
CA GLN A 169 -16.10 -21.59 -1.92
C GLN A 169 -17.61 -21.78 -2.00
N MET A 170 -18.13 -22.08 -3.19
CA MET A 170 -19.56 -22.29 -3.40
C MET A 170 -20.09 -23.56 -2.73
N ARG A 171 -19.30 -24.63 -2.62
CA ARG A 171 -19.71 -25.89 -1.95
C ARG A 171 -20.13 -25.69 -0.49
N GLY A 172 -19.55 -24.73 0.20
CA GLY A 172 -19.88 -24.43 1.60
C GLY A 172 -20.91 -23.34 1.81
N SER A 173 -21.33 -22.65 0.73
CA SER A 173 -22.12 -21.42 0.83
C SER A 173 -23.62 -21.63 1.06
N GLY A 174 -24.16 -22.80 0.65
CA GLY A 174 -25.61 -23.03 0.54
C GLY A 174 -26.27 -22.28 -0.64
N ILE A 175 -25.51 -21.58 -1.48
CA ILE A 175 -26.00 -20.89 -2.68
C ILE A 175 -26.19 -21.93 -3.79
N THR A 176 -27.29 -21.85 -4.52
CA THR A 176 -27.63 -22.78 -5.61
C THR A 176 -27.54 -22.06 -6.96
N SER A 177 -27.31 -22.84 -8.03
CA SER A 177 -27.35 -22.33 -9.40
C SER A 177 -28.70 -21.74 -9.76
N ALA A 178 -29.79 -22.31 -9.26
CA ALA A 178 -31.15 -21.78 -9.45
C ALA A 178 -31.33 -20.38 -8.84
N GLN A 179 -30.67 -20.11 -7.72
CA GLN A 179 -30.69 -18.80 -7.09
C GLN A 179 -29.91 -17.77 -7.92
N LEU A 180 -28.71 -18.13 -8.41
CA LEU A 180 -27.88 -17.26 -9.23
C LEU A 180 -28.44 -17.05 -10.64
N GLY A 181 -29.11 -18.03 -11.21
CA GLY A 181 -29.73 -17.96 -12.54
C GLY A 181 -31.16 -17.39 -12.56
N ALA A 182 -31.67 -16.90 -11.44
CA ALA A 182 -33.00 -16.33 -11.37
C ALA A 182 -33.07 -14.99 -12.13
N ASP A 183 -34.19 -14.76 -12.86
CA ASP A 183 -34.44 -13.52 -13.63
C ASP A 183 -34.32 -12.23 -12.80
N LYS A 184 -34.44 -12.33 -11.48
CA LYS A 184 -34.37 -11.21 -10.53
C LYS A 184 -33.26 -11.41 -9.50
N PHE A 185 -32.13 -11.96 -9.92
CA PHE A 185 -30.97 -12.06 -9.03
C PHE A 185 -30.44 -10.67 -8.68
N GLU A 186 -30.29 -10.41 -7.40
CA GLU A 186 -29.70 -9.17 -6.89
C GLU A 186 -28.40 -9.50 -6.12
N TRP A 187 -27.32 -8.80 -6.41
CA TRP A 187 -26.01 -9.01 -5.76
C TRP A 187 -26.06 -8.88 -4.24
N GLY A 188 -26.92 -8.02 -3.72
CA GLY A 188 -27.17 -7.87 -2.29
C GLY A 188 -27.89 -9.05 -1.62
N SER A 189 -28.36 -10.05 -2.39
CA SER A 189 -29.02 -11.24 -1.85
C SER A 189 -28.06 -12.32 -1.36
N ILE A 190 -26.78 -12.21 -1.70
CA ILE A 190 -25.71 -13.11 -1.24
C ILE A 190 -24.62 -12.31 -0.55
N ASP A 191 -23.85 -13.00 0.32
CA ASP A 191 -22.70 -12.40 0.98
C ASP A 191 -21.68 -11.97 -0.09
N PRO A 192 -21.13 -10.74 0.00
CA PRO A 192 -20.15 -10.23 -0.96
C PRO A 192 -18.93 -11.13 -1.16
N SER A 193 -18.53 -11.91 -0.16
CA SER A 193 -17.42 -12.87 -0.27
C SER A 193 -17.62 -13.91 -1.40
N TYR A 194 -18.87 -14.16 -1.80
CA TYR A 194 -19.19 -15.09 -2.89
C TYR A 194 -19.35 -14.42 -4.26
N TRP A 195 -19.21 -13.11 -4.37
CA TRP A 195 -19.45 -12.39 -5.64
C TRP A 195 -18.51 -12.85 -6.76
N GLY A 196 -17.23 -13.09 -6.47
CA GLY A 196 -16.29 -13.63 -7.47
C GLY A 196 -16.69 -15.01 -7.99
N ALA A 197 -17.11 -15.89 -7.10
CA ALA A 197 -17.58 -17.23 -7.45
C ALA A 197 -18.91 -17.18 -8.21
N ALA A 198 -19.82 -16.27 -7.84
CA ALA A 198 -21.07 -16.05 -8.57
C ALA A 198 -20.82 -15.51 -9.99
N LEU A 199 -19.86 -14.61 -10.17
CA LEU A 199 -19.38 -14.21 -11.50
C LEU A 199 -18.84 -15.40 -12.29
N GLY A 200 -18.05 -16.27 -11.66
CA GLY A 200 -17.54 -17.50 -12.27
C GLY A 200 -18.66 -18.42 -12.77
N TYR A 201 -19.75 -18.54 -12.01
CA TYR A 201 -20.93 -19.28 -12.47
C TYR A 201 -21.63 -18.57 -13.64
N MET A 202 -21.88 -17.28 -13.52
CA MET A 202 -22.60 -16.50 -14.55
C MET A 202 -21.85 -16.43 -15.88
N THR A 203 -20.52 -16.60 -15.85
CA THR A 203 -19.69 -16.67 -17.06
C THR A 203 -19.41 -18.10 -17.52
N GLY A 204 -20.00 -19.11 -16.87
CA GLY A 204 -19.82 -20.51 -17.23
C GLY A 204 -18.46 -21.08 -16.85
N LEU A 205 -17.68 -20.44 -15.98
CA LEU A 205 -16.37 -20.93 -15.54
C LEU A 205 -16.49 -22.08 -14.53
N ILE A 206 -17.51 -22.03 -13.67
CA ILE A 206 -17.89 -23.08 -12.72
C ILE A 206 -19.36 -23.47 -12.89
N GLY A 207 -19.71 -24.68 -12.50
CA GLY A 207 -21.08 -25.19 -12.57
C GLY A 207 -21.39 -26.16 -11.44
N ASP A 208 -22.68 -26.53 -11.32
CA ASP A 208 -23.19 -27.54 -10.38
C ASP A 208 -23.90 -28.71 -11.10
N GLY A 209 -23.58 -28.92 -12.38
CA GLY A 209 -24.23 -29.93 -13.23
C GLY A 209 -24.21 -31.37 -12.71
N SER A 210 -23.28 -31.71 -11.82
CA SER A 210 -23.19 -32.98 -11.13
C SER A 210 -23.88 -33.01 -9.75
N GLY A 211 -24.59 -31.94 -9.38
CA GLY A 211 -25.16 -31.69 -8.05
C GLY A 211 -24.15 -31.21 -7.02
N THR A 212 -22.95 -30.87 -7.47
CA THR A 212 -21.89 -30.30 -6.64
C THR A 212 -21.14 -29.26 -7.45
N TRP A 213 -20.84 -28.13 -6.84
CA TRP A 213 -20.04 -27.07 -7.48
C TRP A 213 -18.65 -27.58 -7.89
N SER A 214 -18.30 -27.39 -9.16
CA SER A 214 -17.05 -27.88 -9.76
C SER A 214 -16.61 -26.99 -10.93
N ARG A 215 -15.36 -27.16 -11.35
CA ARG A 215 -14.82 -26.55 -12.56
C ARG A 215 -15.09 -27.40 -13.80
N ASP A 216 -16.29 -27.93 -13.98
CA ASP A 216 -16.64 -28.87 -15.07
C ASP A 216 -16.32 -28.34 -16.47
N MET A 217 -16.19 -27.02 -16.62
CA MET A 217 -15.83 -26.35 -17.89
C MET A 217 -14.33 -26.37 -18.17
N ILE A 218 -13.49 -26.70 -17.17
CA ILE A 218 -12.04 -26.79 -17.30
C ILE A 218 -11.64 -28.24 -17.07
N GLY A 219 -11.17 -28.89 -18.11
CA GLY A 219 -10.78 -30.31 -18.03
C GLY A 219 -9.70 -30.59 -16.99
N ALA A 220 -9.72 -31.77 -16.42
CA ALA A 220 -8.74 -32.22 -15.41
C ALA A 220 -7.28 -32.14 -15.89
N ASN A 221 -7.05 -32.24 -17.21
CA ASN A 221 -5.73 -32.16 -17.83
C ASN A 221 -5.39 -30.76 -18.39
N ALA A 222 -6.17 -29.73 -18.03
CA ALA A 222 -5.88 -28.37 -18.42
C ALA A 222 -4.57 -27.90 -17.80
N ARG A 223 -3.76 -27.19 -18.57
CA ARG A 223 -2.54 -26.54 -18.10
C ARG A 223 -2.80 -25.05 -18.07
N PRO A 224 -3.14 -24.48 -16.90
CA PRO A 224 -3.40 -23.06 -16.81
C PRO A 224 -2.11 -22.28 -17.02
N ALA A 225 -2.20 -21.26 -17.85
CA ALA A 225 -1.23 -20.18 -17.96
C ALA A 225 -1.84 -18.96 -17.27
N TYR A 226 -1.10 -18.38 -16.35
CA TYR A 226 -1.57 -17.28 -15.50
C TYR A 226 -1.00 -15.95 -15.98
N PHE A 227 -1.80 -14.90 -15.91
CA PHE A 227 -1.27 -13.55 -15.99
C PHE A 227 -1.96 -12.64 -14.97
N THR A 228 -1.22 -11.68 -14.46
CA THR A 228 -1.76 -10.65 -13.57
C THR A 228 -1.08 -9.33 -13.85
N THR A 229 -1.86 -8.26 -13.86
CA THR A 229 -1.36 -6.90 -13.78
C THR A 229 -2.07 -6.20 -12.63
N VAL A 230 -1.30 -5.54 -11.78
CA VAL A 230 -1.82 -4.71 -10.69
C VAL A 230 -1.30 -3.30 -10.87
N GLU A 231 -2.23 -2.35 -10.93
CA GLU A 231 -1.96 -0.92 -10.99
C GLU A 231 -2.45 -0.28 -9.69
N SER A 232 -1.54 0.35 -8.97
CA SER A 232 -1.85 1.11 -7.75
C SER A 232 -1.56 2.58 -8.00
N SER A 233 -2.47 3.45 -7.59
CA SER A 233 -2.33 4.89 -7.78
C SER A 233 -2.89 5.69 -6.62
N GLY A 234 -2.43 6.94 -6.49
CA GLY A 234 -2.89 7.86 -5.47
C GLY A 234 -1.82 8.25 -4.45
N SER A 235 -2.26 8.83 -3.34
CA SER A 235 -1.36 9.33 -2.31
C SER A 235 -2.05 9.57 -0.98
N ALA A 236 -1.26 9.70 0.09
CA ALA A 236 -1.67 10.34 1.33
C ALA A 236 -0.89 11.63 1.55
N GLY A 237 -1.58 12.65 2.07
CA GLY A 237 -1.01 13.93 2.42
C GLY A 237 -1.57 14.47 3.72
N GLU A 238 -0.91 15.47 4.29
CA GLU A 238 -1.29 16.09 5.55
C GLU A 238 -1.26 17.61 5.42
N TYR A 239 -2.36 18.24 5.73
CA TYR A 239 -2.42 19.67 6.03
C TYR A 239 -2.09 19.85 7.51
N ALA A 240 -1.01 20.53 7.80
CA ALA A 240 -0.46 20.71 9.13
C ALA A 240 -0.65 22.16 9.60
N LEU A 241 -1.29 22.34 10.76
CA LEU A 241 -1.30 23.58 11.49
C LEU A 241 -0.40 23.41 12.71
N SER A 242 0.69 24.15 12.78
CA SER A 242 1.78 23.89 13.72
C SER A 242 2.16 25.16 14.49
N LEU A 243 2.44 24.98 15.77
CA LEU A 243 2.98 26.01 16.64
C LEU A 243 4.32 25.53 17.20
N GLY A 244 5.37 26.35 17.11
CA GLY A 244 6.67 26.04 17.66
C GLY A 244 7.24 27.21 18.44
N MET A 245 7.80 26.93 19.61
CA MET A 245 8.41 27.94 20.47
C MET A 245 9.87 27.58 20.80
N ASN A 246 10.65 28.63 21.03
CA ASN A 246 12.03 28.55 21.48
C ASN A 246 12.13 29.21 22.88
N ILE A 247 12.70 28.49 23.85
CA ILE A 247 12.90 28.96 25.21
C ILE A 247 14.41 29.07 25.45
N ASN A 248 14.87 30.30 25.58
CA ASN A 248 16.26 30.67 25.86
C ASN A 248 17.31 29.99 24.91
N SER A 249 16.91 29.66 23.68
CA SER A 249 17.74 28.95 22.69
C SER A 249 18.29 27.60 23.15
N LYS A 250 17.68 27.00 24.17
CA LYS A 250 18.04 25.71 24.75
C LYS A 250 16.94 24.65 24.61
N ILE A 251 15.69 25.05 24.78
CA ILE A 251 14.55 24.14 24.72
C ILE A 251 13.62 24.65 23.62
N TYR A 252 13.24 23.75 22.73
CA TYR A 252 12.26 23.99 21.70
C TYR A 252 11.10 23.03 21.92
N ILE A 253 9.87 23.54 21.84
CA ILE A 253 8.65 22.76 22.04
C ILE A 253 7.72 23.08 20.87
N GLY A 254 6.98 22.10 20.41
CA GLY A 254 6.00 22.33 19.36
C GLY A 254 4.86 21.33 19.37
N ALA A 255 3.78 21.76 18.73
CA ALA A 255 2.62 20.93 18.51
C ALA A 255 2.08 21.13 17.09
N THR A 256 1.54 20.08 16.49
CA THR A 256 0.89 20.11 15.18
C THR A 256 -0.45 19.41 15.25
N LEU A 257 -1.48 20.10 14.77
CA LEU A 257 -2.74 19.47 14.40
C LEU A 257 -2.64 19.08 12.92
N GLY A 258 -2.68 17.79 12.62
CA GLY A 258 -2.63 17.26 11.27
C GLY A 258 -4.02 16.84 10.79
N LEU A 259 -4.43 17.38 9.64
CA LEU A 259 -5.59 16.92 8.88
C LEU A 259 -5.07 16.11 7.69
N THR A 260 -5.18 14.81 7.75
CA THR A 260 -4.71 13.91 6.71
C THR A 260 -5.81 13.64 5.69
N VAL A 261 -5.42 13.53 4.43
CA VAL A 261 -6.27 13.09 3.33
C VAL A 261 -5.58 11.94 2.63
N MET A 262 -6.37 10.95 2.22
CA MET A 262 -5.85 9.78 1.54
C MET A 262 -6.76 9.40 0.38
N ASN A 263 -6.14 8.93 -0.70
CA ASN A 263 -6.78 8.42 -1.89
C ASN A 263 -5.90 7.28 -2.42
N LEU A 264 -6.42 6.06 -2.40
CA LEU A 264 -5.75 4.86 -2.91
C LEU A 264 -6.71 4.14 -3.85
N LYS A 265 -6.32 4.05 -5.12
CA LYS A 265 -7.00 3.25 -6.13
C LYS A 265 -6.11 2.07 -6.50
N ARG A 266 -6.68 0.88 -6.62
CA ARG A 266 -6.01 -0.32 -7.08
C ARG A 266 -6.87 -1.05 -8.09
N ASP A 267 -6.32 -1.29 -9.27
CA ASP A 267 -6.91 -2.08 -10.33
C ASP A 267 -6.12 -3.39 -10.48
N ILE A 268 -6.80 -4.52 -10.49
CA ILE A 268 -6.24 -5.86 -10.66
C ILE A 268 -6.86 -6.47 -11.90
N TYR A 269 -6.03 -6.85 -12.84
CA TYR A 269 -6.38 -7.59 -14.05
C TYR A 269 -5.78 -8.98 -13.92
N TYR A 270 -6.62 -9.97 -13.67
CA TYR A 270 -6.20 -11.37 -13.57
C TYR A 270 -6.80 -12.18 -14.70
N GLY A 271 -6.04 -13.13 -15.24
CA GLY A 271 -6.55 -14.04 -16.23
C GLY A 271 -5.83 -15.38 -16.23
N GLU A 272 -6.53 -16.35 -16.74
CA GLU A 272 -6.01 -17.69 -17.04
C GLU A 272 -6.37 -18.05 -18.47
N SER A 273 -5.44 -18.73 -19.16
CA SER A 273 -5.73 -19.43 -20.41
C SER A 273 -5.35 -20.91 -20.27
N TYR A 274 -6.08 -21.77 -20.97
CA TYR A 274 -5.97 -23.20 -20.78
C TYR A 274 -5.48 -23.89 -22.03
N ASN A 275 -4.35 -24.60 -21.93
CA ASN A 275 -3.86 -25.47 -22.97
C ASN A 275 -4.30 -26.91 -22.68
N TYR A 276 -4.90 -27.56 -23.66
CA TYR A 276 -5.38 -28.94 -23.56
C TYR A 276 -4.52 -29.86 -24.41
N ASN A 277 -3.92 -30.90 -23.81
CA ASN A 277 -3.26 -31.95 -24.54
C ASN A 277 -4.30 -32.99 -24.98
N SER A 278 -4.90 -32.81 -26.18
CA SER A 278 -5.87 -33.69 -26.81
C SER A 278 -7.23 -33.90 -26.10
N ASN A 279 -8.23 -34.13 -26.90
CA ASN A 279 -9.66 -34.25 -26.63
C ASN A 279 -10.04 -34.76 -25.23
N PRO A 280 -10.64 -33.90 -24.40
CA PRO A 280 -10.97 -34.27 -23.02
C PRO A 280 -12.30 -34.97 -22.84
N GLY A 281 -13.09 -35.17 -23.89
CA GLY A 281 -14.43 -35.78 -23.75
C GLY A 281 -15.43 -34.94 -22.97
N LEU A 282 -15.18 -33.65 -22.81
CA LEU A 282 -16.08 -32.71 -22.10
C LEU A 282 -17.17 -32.20 -23.01
N ASN A 283 -18.37 -31.98 -22.48
CA ASN A 283 -19.46 -31.32 -23.18
C ASN A 283 -19.25 -29.79 -23.29
N TYR A 284 -18.35 -29.23 -22.50
CA TYR A 284 -17.99 -27.81 -22.44
C TYR A 284 -16.50 -27.66 -22.22
N ARG A 285 -15.94 -26.56 -22.72
CA ARG A 285 -14.54 -26.25 -22.61
C ARG A 285 -14.34 -24.74 -22.37
N ALA A 286 -13.57 -24.39 -21.36
CA ALA A 286 -13.07 -23.03 -21.20
C ALA A 286 -11.73 -22.89 -21.94
N ASP A 287 -11.54 -21.80 -22.68
CA ASP A 287 -10.29 -21.45 -23.32
C ASP A 287 -9.50 -20.44 -22.51
N TYR A 288 -10.16 -19.38 -22.06
CA TYR A 288 -9.61 -18.39 -21.15
C TYR A 288 -10.70 -17.73 -20.32
N PHE A 289 -10.29 -17.02 -19.29
CA PHE A 289 -11.12 -16.01 -18.64
C PHE A 289 -10.25 -14.84 -18.17
N ASN A 290 -10.90 -13.69 -17.98
CA ASN A 290 -10.34 -12.50 -17.37
C ASN A 290 -11.24 -12.08 -16.20
N TYR A 291 -10.63 -11.74 -15.08
CA TYR A 291 -11.29 -11.25 -13.88
C TYR A 291 -10.69 -9.90 -13.49
N ASP A 292 -11.44 -8.85 -13.75
CA ASP A 292 -11.03 -7.47 -13.53
C ASP A 292 -11.65 -6.96 -12.24
N GLN A 293 -10.84 -6.40 -11.36
CA GLN A 293 -11.27 -5.87 -10.08
C GLN A 293 -10.70 -4.47 -9.87
N SER A 294 -11.48 -3.59 -9.28
CA SER A 294 -11.07 -2.24 -8.93
C SER A 294 -11.51 -1.90 -7.52
N THR A 295 -10.59 -1.37 -6.73
CA THR A 295 -10.87 -0.82 -5.41
C THR A 295 -10.48 0.62 -5.33
N HIS A 296 -11.29 1.41 -4.62
CA HIS A 296 -11.01 2.82 -4.38
C HIS A 296 -11.27 3.15 -2.92
N MET A 297 -10.22 3.38 -2.16
CA MET A 297 -10.26 3.79 -0.77
C MET A 297 -9.88 5.26 -0.64
N LYS A 298 -10.76 6.07 -0.09
CA LYS A 298 -10.53 7.51 0.11
C LYS A 298 -11.08 7.97 1.45
N GLY A 299 -10.51 9.02 1.99
CA GLY A 299 -11.02 9.61 3.22
C GLY A 299 -10.12 10.64 3.84
N SER A 300 -10.52 11.08 5.01
CA SER A 300 -9.78 12.06 5.79
C SER A 300 -9.65 11.63 7.25
N GLY A 301 -8.61 12.12 7.91
CA GLY A 301 -8.35 11.79 9.29
C GLY A 301 -7.68 12.94 10.03
N VAL A 302 -7.66 12.82 11.36
CA VAL A 302 -7.07 13.84 12.24
C VAL A 302 -6.08 13.20 13.18
N ASN A 303 -4.94 13.87 13.39
CA ASN A 303 -3.93 13.48 14.37
C ASN A 303 -3.34 14.69 15.09
N LEU A 304 -2.67 14.41 16.19
CA LEU A 304 -1.92 15.39 16.98
C LEU A 304 -0.47 14.93 17.07
N LYS A 305 0.46 15.86 16.89
CA LYS A 305 1.89 15.63 17.10
C LYS A 305 2.40 16.62 18.13
N VAL A 306 3.23 16.14 19.03
CA VAL A 306 3.95 16.99 19.98
C VAL A 306 5.42 16.62 19.98
N GLY A 307 6.27 17.62 20.16
CA GLY A 307 7.68 17.37 20.14
C GLY A 307 8.50 18.34 20.99
N VAL A 308 9.70 17.91 21.31
CA VAL A 308 10.69 18.68 22.05
C VAL A 308 12.06 18.52 21.42
N ILE A 309 12.87 19.58 21.42
CA ILE A 309 14.30 19.54 21.12
C ILE A 309 15.03 20.26 22.25
N TYR A 310 16.05 19.60 22.78
CA TYR A 310 16.90 20.11 23.83
C TYR A 310 18.34 20.27 23.34
N SER A 311 18.95 21.46 23.57
CA SER A 311 20.33 21.77 23.25
C SER A 311 21.16 21.90 24.53
N PRO A 312 21.72 20.79 25.08
CA PRO A 312 22.46 20.79 26.35
C PRO A 312 23.75 21.59 26.28
N ILE A 313 24.45 21.47 25.15
CA ILE A 313 25.73 22.15 24.88
C ILE A 313 25.72 22.69 23.45
N LYS A 314 26.61 23.62 23.18
CA LYS A 314 26.76 24.20 21.84
C LYS A 314 27.03 23.10 20.80
N GLY A 315 26.20 23.05 19.77
CA GLY A 315 26.30 22.11 18.67
C GLY A 315 25.52 20.82 18.86
N LEU A 316 25.27 20.33 20.08
CA LEU A 316 24.50 19.11 20.34
C LEU A 316 23.00 19.44 20.50
N ARG A 317 22.16 18.69 19.82
CA ARG A 317 20.71 18.71 20.00
C ARG A 317 20.19 17.28 20.15
N ILE A 318 19.22 17.10 21.04
CA ILE A 318 18.50 15.85 21.25
C ILE A 318 17.03 16.16 21.05
N GLY A 319 16.35 15.40 20.19
CA GLY A 319 14.94 15.59 19.83
C GLY A 319 14.10 14.37 20.18
N ALA A 320 12.87 14.61 20.57
CA ALA A 320 11.85 13.58 20.68
C ALA A 320 10.51 14.11 20.18
N ALA A 321 9.73 13.25 19.53
CA ALA A 321 8.37 13.57 19.13
C ALA A 321 7.47 12.34 19.28
N VAL A 322 6.21 12.58 19.61
CA VAL A 322 5.16 11.57 19.66
C VAL A 322 4.04 12.00 18.73
N HIS A 323 3.62 11.09 17.87
CA HIS A 323 2.46 11.27 17.02
C HIS A 323 1.33 10.37 17.50
N SER A 324 0.18 10.97 17.77
CA SER A 324 -1.03 10.20 18.06
C SER A 324 -1.41 9.35 16.83
N PRO A 325 -2.18 8.29 17.02
CA PRO A 325 -2.87 7.66 15.89
C PRO A 325 -3.66 8.68 15.09
N THR A 326 -3.67 8.52 13.78
CA THR A 326 -4.63 9.20 12.90
C THR A 326 -5.95 8.46 12.97
N ARG A 327 -7.02 9.18 13.25
CA ARG A 327 -8.38 8.65 13.18
C ARG A 327 -8.96 9.03 11.84
N TYR A 328 -9.06 8.05 10.94
CA TYR A 328 -9.64 8.19 9.61
C TYR A 328 -11.11 7.81 9.62
N SER A 329 -11.90 8.54 8.83
CA SER A 329 -13.15 8.06 8.27
C SER A 329 -12.89 7.77 6.79
N LEU A 330 -13.02 6.51 6.40
CA LEU A 330 -12.69 6.00 5.07
C LEU A 330 -13.96 5.57 4.36
N SER A 331 -14.05 5.88 3.07
CA SER A 331 -15.00 5.30 2.12
C SER A 331 -14.24 4.31 1.24
N TYR A 332 -14.84 3.16 1.01
CA TYR A 332 -14.29 2.09 0.18
C TYR A 332 -15.32 1.71 -0.89
N HIS A 333 -14.88 1.63 -2.13
CA HIS A 333 -15.69 1.29 -3.28
C HIS A 333 -15.04 0.13 -4.02
N TYR A 334 -15.82 -0.88 -4.36
CA TYR A 334 -15.36 -2.06 -5.09
C TYR A 334 -16.16 -2.25 -6.37
N ARG A 335 -15.45 -2.62 -7.43
CA ARG A 335 -16.03 -3.05 -8.71
C ARG A 335 -15.35 -4.31 -9.18
N ALA A 336 -16.09 -5.19 -9.82
CA ALA A 336 -15.55 -6.35 -10.47
C ALA A 336 -16.32 -6.71 -11.73
N GLY A 337 -15.66 -7.36 -12.66
CA GLY A 337 -16.23 -7.94 -13.85
C GLY A 337 -15.46 -9.18 -14.27
N MET A 338 -16.14 -10.10 -14.92
CA MET A 338 -15.52 -11.31 -15.44
C MET A 338 -15.99 -11.58 -16.86
N THR A 339 -15.04 -11.96 -17.70
CA THR A 339 -15.28 -12.42 -19.07
C THR A 339 -14.63 -13.78 -19.24
N SER A 340 -15.35 -14.74 -19.79
CA SER A 340 -14.81 -16.05 -20.12
C SER A 340 -15.18 -16.46 -21.53
N ALA A 341 -14.31 -17.21 -22.18
CA ALA A 341 -14.58 -17.94 -23.42
C ALA A 341 -14.87 -19.40 -23.07
N VAL A 342 -16.14 -19.77 -23.14
CA VAL A 342 -16.61 -21.13 -22.86
C VAL A 342 -17.41 -21.62 -24.04
N GLU A 343 -17.10 -22.83 -24.53
CA GLU A 343 -17.77 -23.46 -25.64
C GLU A 343 -18.52 -24.72 -25.22
N ALA A 344 -19.75 -24.88 -25.73
CA ALA A 344 -20.49 -26.15 -25.65
C ALA A 344 -20.00 -27.09 -26.76
N VAL A 345 -19.36 -28.18 -26.39
CA VAL A 345 -18.87 -29.20 -27.31
C VAL A 345 -19.94 -30.28 -27.47
N ASN A 346 -20.89 -30.06 -28.39
CA ASN A 346 -21.98 -31.00 -28.62
C ASN A 346 -21.56 -32.23 -29.45
N ASN A 347 -20.44 -32.16 -30.18
CA ASN A 347 -19.97 -33.26 -30.99
C ASN A 347 -18.47 -33.14 -31.32
N VAL A 348 -17.71 -34.18 -31.15
CA VAL A 348 -16.27 -34.24 -31.47
C VAL A 348 -15.99 -33.98 -32.96
N ASN A 349 -16.99 -34.13 -33.81
CA ASN A 349 -16.88 -33.92 -35.25
C ASN A 349 -17.08 -32.45 -35.69
N ASP A 350 -17.45 -31.54 -34.79
CA ASP A 350 -17.66 -30.12 -35.10
C ASP A 350 -16.40 -29.27 -34.99
N TYR A 351 -15.27 -29.90 -34.61
CA TYR A 351 -13.98 -29.23 -34.56
C TYR A 351 -13.41 -29.01 -35.96
N GLN A 352 -13.18 -27.76 -36.30
CA GLN A 352 -12.27 -27.45 -37.39
C GLN A 352 -10.83 -27.45 -36.90
N VAL A 353 -10.07 -28.44 -37.30
CA VAL A 353 -8.62 -28.51 -37.03
C VAL A 353 -7.92 -27.71 -38.11
N ASP A 354 -7.14 -26.69 -37.72
CA ASP A 354 -6.32 -25.96 -38.68
C ASP A 354 -5.15 -26.80 -39.22
N ALA A 355 -4.43 -26.28 -40.21
CA ALA A 355 -3.32 -26.97 -40.83
C ALA A 355 -2.14 -27.31 -39.89
N SER A 356 -2.15 -26.76 -38.67
CA SER A 356 -1.16 -26.96 -37.60
C SER A 356 -1.63 -27.96 -36.54
N GLY A 357 -2.85 -28.53 -36.68
CA GLY A 357 -3.42 -29.46 -35.75
C GLY A 357 -4.08 -28.80 -34.54
N TYR A 358 -4.25 -27.49 -34.55
CA TYR A 358 -4.99 -26.77 -33.51
C TYR A 358 -6.49 -26.80 -33.79
N ILE A 359 -7.27 -27.05 -32.78
CA ILE A 359 -8.72 -26.99 -32.83
C ILE A 359 -9.11 -25.50 -32.78
N ASN A 360 -9.80 -25.01 -33.80
CA ASN A 360 -10.32 -23.66 -33.91
C ASN A 360 -11.83 -23.66 -33.74
N PRO A 361 -12.38 -23.72 -32.52
CA PRO A 361 -13.81 -23.60 -32.31
C PRO A 361 -14.23 -22.12 -32.37
N PRO A 362 -15.46 -21.84 -32.79
CA PRO A 362 -16.06 -20.54 -32.56
C PRO A 362 -16.37 -20.41 -31.06
N PHE A 363 -15.51 -19.73 -30.30
CA PHE A 363 -15.78 -19.44 -28.90
C PHE A 363 -16.88 -18.38 -28.79
N SER A 364 -17.84 -18.60 -27.88
CA SER A 364 -18.73 -17.56 -27.47
C SER A 364 -18.16 -16.91 -26.21
N GLU A 365 -17.86 -15.62 -26.27
CA GLU A 365 -17.51 -14.85 -25.08
C GLU A 365 -18.78 -14.65 -24.24
N MET A 366 -18.69 -15.04 -22.97
CA MET A 366 -19.75 -14.76 -21.99
C MET A 366 -19.24 -13.65 -21.07
N THR A 367 -19.89 -12.51 -21.13
CA THR A 367 -19.55 -11.37 -20.28
C THR A 367 -20.56 -11.26 -19.16
N SER A 368 -20.11 -11.25 -17.92
CA SER A 368 -20.96 -11.03 -16.76
C SER A 368 -21.35 -9.57 -16.59
N THR A 369 -22.40 -9.35 -15.82
CA THR A 369 -22.75 -8.03 -15.35
C THR A 369 -21.67 -7.49 -14.40
N LEU A 370 -21.36 -6.20 -14.54
CA LEU A 370 -20.43 -5.52 -13.66
C LEU A 370 -21.01 -5.45 -12.24
N ILE A 371 -20.22 -5.85 -11.25
CA ILE A 371 -20.55 -5.63 -9.84
C ILE A 371 -20.08 -4.24 -9.45
N ASP A 372 -20.94 -3.51 -8.76
CA ASP A 372 -20.63 -2.24 -8.13
C ASP A 372 -21.17 -2.28 -6.70
N SER A 373 -20.26 -2.26 -5.70
CA SER A 373 -20.64 -2.40 -4.30
C SER A 373 -21.29 -1.16 -3.70
N GLY A 374 -21.20 -0.02 -4.41
CA GLY A 374 -21.43 1.27 -3.77
C GLY A 374 -20.32 1.62 -2.77
N ASP A 375 -20.52 2.70 -2.04
CA ASP A 375 -19.54 3.19 -1.04
C ASP A 375 -19.85 2.62 0.35
N TYR A 376 -18.85 1.97 0.97
CA TYR A 376 -18.88 1.58 2.39
C TYR A 376 -18.07 2.56 3.21
N SER A 377 -18.53 2.87 4.41
CA SER A 377 -17.81 3.76 5.34
C SER A 377 -17.27 2.98 6.53
N TRP A 378 -16.04 3.30 6.90
CA TRP A 378 -15.30 2.67 7.99
C TRP A 378 -14.54 3.73 8.76
N ASP A 379 -14.31 3.48 10.06
CA ASP A 379 -13.37 4.26 10.84
C ASP A 379 -12.11 3.43 11.07
N TYR A 380 -10.97 4.05 10.85
CA TYR A 380 -9.67 3.40 10.97
C TYR A 380 -8.74 4.21 11.87
N ILE A 381 -8.02 3.52 12.73
CA ILE A 381 -7.06 4.08 13.68
C ILE A 381 -5.67 3.56 13.33
N THR A 382 -4.77 4.45 12.92
CA THR A 382 -3.39 4.13 12.53
C THR A 382 -2.48 3.89 13.75
N PRO A 383 -1.23 3.42 13.55
CA PRO A 383 -0.25 3.27 14.64
C PRO A 383 0.05 4.58 15.36
N THR A 384 0.35 4.49 16.66
CA THR A 384 1.10 5.53 17.38
C THR A 384 2.56 5.48 16.94
N ARG A 385 3.25 6.63 16.93
CA ARG A 385 4.67 6.75 16.57
C ARG A 385 5.46 7.48 17.62
N LEU A 386 6.69 7.02 17.84
CA LEU A 386 7.71 7.67 18.66
C LEU A 386 8.94 7.92 17.80
N LEU A 387 9.39 9.17 17.74
CA LEU A 387 10.61 9.57 17.07
C LEU A 387 11.61 10.08 18.10
N LEU A 388 12.85 9.60 18.02
CA LEU A 388 13.98 10.04 18.82
C LEU A 388 15.11 10.43 17.89
N GLY A 389 15.80 11.54 18.16
CA GLY A 389 16.88 12.00 17.29
C GLY A 389 17.98 12.71 18.06
N ALA A 390 19.19 12.62 17.52
CA ALA A 390 20.33 13.38 18.00
C ALA A 390 21.07 13.99 16.81
N SER A 391 21.52 15.23 16.94
CA SER A 391 22.32 15.89 15.92
C SER A 391 23.45 16.69 16.53
N TYR A 392 24.57 16.75 15.80
CA TYR A 392 25.74 17.49 16.20
C TYR A 392 26.24 18.39 15.08
N THR A 393 26.37 19.68 15.39
CA THR A 393 26.90 20.69 14.47
C THR A 393 28.40 20.86 14.71
N ILE A 394 29.21 20.55 13.71
CA ILE A 394 30.67 20.63 13.74
C ILE A 394 31.11 21.98 13.20
N GLY A 395 31.54 22.85 14.10
CA GLY A 395 31.87 24.23 13.77
C GLY A 395 30.65 24.96 13.17
N GLN A 396 30.87 25.66 12.04
CA GLN A 396 29.81 26.34 11.28
C GLN A 396 29.52 25.68 9.93
N ARG A 397 30.14 24.53 9.65
CA ARG A 397 30.18 23.97 8.30
C ARG A 397 29.47 22.63 8.14
N ALA A 398 29.43 21.82 9.17
CA ALA A 398 28.85 20.49 9.04
C ALA A 398 27.81 20.20 10.13
N VAL A 399 26.84 19.38 9.81
CA VAL A 399 25.92 18.80 10.77
C VAL A 399 25.70 17.33 10.42
N VAL A 400 25.65 16.49 11.45
CA VAL A 400 25.29 15.07 11.34
C VAL A 400 24.07 14.83 12.23
N SER A 401 23.11 14.05 11.76
CA SER A 401 21.91 13.68 12.49
C SER A 401 21.68 12.18 12.41
N VAL A 402 21.20 11.60 13.50
CA VAL A 402 20.75 10.20 13.59
C VAL A 402 19.37 10.20 14.24
N ASP A 403 18.44 9.52 13.60
CA ASP A 403 17.06 9.41 14.06
C ASP A 403 16.65 7.94 14.16
N TYR A 404 15.90 7.65 15.21
CA TYR A 404 15.22 6.37 15.41
C TYR A 404 13.73 6.63 15.51
N GLU A 405 12.93 5.81 14.79
CA GLU A 405 11.47 5.83 14.87
C GLU A 405 10.93 4.45 15.21
N ARG A 406 9.93 4.42 16.09
CA ARG A 406 9.16 3.24 16.45
C ARG A 406 7.71 3.46 16.14
N ASP A 407 7.13 2.58 15.32
CA ASP A 407 5.70 2.55 14.99
C ASP A 407 5.07 1.29 15.56
N TRP A 408 3.91 1.42 16.21
CA TRP A 408 3.17 0.28 16.81
C TRP A 408 2.06 -0.18 15.88
N TYR A 409 2.38 -0.87 14.78
CA TYR A 409 1.39 -1.36 13.81
C TYR A 409 0.40 -2.37 14.41
N ASN A 410 0.80 -3.15 15.42
CA ASN A 410 -0.11 -4.01 16.18
C ASN A 410 -1.19 -3.24 16.97
N GLY A 411 -1.08 -1.92 17.05
CA GLY A 411 -2.07 -1.02 17.64
C GLY A 411 -3.14 -0.52 16.68
N MET A 412 -3.08 -0.87 15.40
CA MET A 412 -4.10 -0.50 14.42
C MET A 412 -5.47 -1.07 14.79
N ARG A 413 -6.54 -0.30 14.52
CA ARG A 413 -7.91 -0.70 14.86
C ARG A 413 -8.89 -0.27 13.77
N VAL A 414 -9.84 -1.14 13.47
CA VAL A 414 -10.99 -0.84 12.61
C VAL A 414 -12.22 -0.64 13.49
N ARG A 415 -13.02 0.37 13.19
CA ARG A 415 -14.25 0.69 13.90
C ARG A 415 -15.38 0.98 12.91
N ASN A 416 -16.61 0.89 13.41
CA ASN A 416 -17.82 1.21 12.64
C ASN A 416 -17.94 0.44 11.32
N SER A 417 -17.26 -0.72 11.22
CA SER A 417 -17.42 -1.62 10.10
C SER A 417 -18.74 -2.38 10.21
N PRO A 418 -19.53 -2.50 9.16
CA PRO A 418 -20.73 -3.34 9.16
C PRO A 418 -20.43 -4.82 9.43
N TYR A 419 -19.18 -5.25 9.27
CA TYR A 419 -18.74 -6.65 9.33
C TYR A 419 -17.91 -7.03 10.58
N GLY A 420 -17.90 -6.18 11.63
CA GLY A 420 -17.35 -6.56 12.93
C GLY A 420 -15.89 -6.16 13.20
N GLY A 421 -15.68 -4.93 13.69
CA GLY A 421 -14.33 -4.38 13.95
C GLY A 421 -13.43 -5.18 14.89
N LYS A 422 -13.98 -5.97 15.85
CA LYS A 422 -13.16 -6.78 16.78
C LYS A 422 -12.35 -7.87 16.09
N LEU A 423 -12.86 -8.40 15.01
CA LEU A 423 -12.23 -9.47 14.26
C LEU A 423 -11.00 -8.93 13.52
N TYR A 424 -11.10 -7.74 12.92
CA TYR A 424 -9.95 -7.04 12.34
C TYR A 424 -8.88 -6.70 13.37
N ASP A 425 -9.28 -6.32 14.61
CA ASP A 425 -8.32 -6.01 15.68
C ASP A 425 -7.46 -7.22 16.03
N ALA A 426 -8.06 -8.42 16.11
CA ALA A 426 -7.33 -9.66 16.35
C ALA A 426 -6.36 -9.97 15.21
N TYR A 427 -6.86 -9.92 13.97
CA TYR A 427 -6.05 -10.15 12.78
C TYR A 427 -4.88 -9.15 12.68
N MET A 428 -5.12 -7.84 12.90
CA MET A 428 -4.06 -6.83 12.88
C MET A 428 -3.00 -7.10 13.95
N SER A 429 -3.42 -7.50 15.15
CA SER A 429 -2.50 -7.85 16.25
C SER A 429 -1.63 -9.05 15.92
N ASP A 430 -2.16 -10.03 15.17
CA ASP A 430 -1.46 -11.26 14.82
C ASP A 430 -0.58 -11.10 13.56
N ALA A 431 -1.03 -10.37 12.57
CA ALA A 431 -0.28 -10.14 11.33
C ALA A 431 0.84 -9.12 11.51
N PHE A 432 0.65 -8.10 12.37
CA PHE A 432 1.59 -6.99 12.50
C PHE A 432 2.30 -6.94 13.85
N LYS A 433 3.56 -6.50 13.80
CA LYS A 433 4.39 -6.10 14.96
C LYS A 433 4.69 -4.61 14.88
N GLY A 434 5.40 -4.07 15.84
CA GLY A 434 5.95 -2.73 15.69
C GLY A 434 7.12 -2.72 14.70
N SER A 435 7.22 -1.69 13.88
CA SER A 435 8.36 -1.45 13.01
C SER A 435 9.40 -0.52 13.65
N ASN A 436 10.63 -0.61 13.16
CA ASN A 436 11.73 0.27 13.56
C ASN A 436 12.30 0.93 12.30
N THR A 437 12.54 2.23 12.37
CA THR A 437 13.21 2.98 11.32
C THR A 437 14.47 3.63 11.87
N LEU A 438 15.58 3.50 11.16
CA LEU A 438 16.83 4.19 11.47
C LEU A 438 17.18 5.10 10.29
N ARG A 439 17.54 6.36 10.60
CA ARG A 439 17.97 7.34 9.60
C ARG A 439 19.26 8.02 10.03
N ILE A 440 20.13 8.25 9.07
CA ILE A 440 21.38 9.00 9.26
C ILE A 440 21.46 10.04 8.15
N GLY A 441 21.71 11.29 8.50
CA GLY A 441 21.85 12.37 7.55
C GLY A 441 23.03 13.27 7.88
N ALA A 442 23.63 13.84 6.84
CA ALA A 442 24.70 14.81 6.97
C ALA A 442 24.50 15.97 6.00
N GLU A 443 24.85 17.18 6.46
CA GLU A 443 24.90 18.41 5.65
C GLU A 443 26.31 19.02 5.81
N PHE A 444 26.92 19.42 4.70
CA PHE A 444 28.21 20.10 4.68
C PHE A 444 28.14 21.38 3.82
N ARG A 445 28.44 22.53 4.44
CA ARG A 445 28.56 23.81 3.75
C ARG A 445 29.94 23.98 3.14
N VAL A 446 30.01 23.84 1.83
CA VAL A 446 31.25 24.03 1.07
C VAL A 446 31.68 25.50 1.13
N ILE A 447 30.73 26.36 0.87
CA ILE A 447 30.80 27.83 1.03
C ILE A 447 29.51 28.31 1.70
N PRO A 448 29.43 29.55 2.21
CA PRO A 448 28.21 30.03 2.87
C PRO A 448 26.92 29.88 2.07
N GLN A 449 27.03 29.93 0.74
CA GLN A 449 25.90 29.85 -0.18
C GLN A 449 25.56 28.44 -0.65
N VAL A 450 26.48 27.47 -0.50
CA VAL A 450 26.31 26.12 -1.07
C VAL A 450 26.47 25.05 0.01
N ALA A 451 25.46 24.21 0.16
CA ALA A 451 25.44 23.06 1.04
C ALA A 451 25.28 21.76 0.23
N LEU A 452 26.06 20.74 0.56
CA LEU A 452 25.89 19.37 0.08
C LEU A 452 25.28 18.53 1.18
N ARG A 453 24.44 17.59 0.82
CA ARG A 453 23.73 16.72 1.77
C ARG A 453 23.72 15.28 1.27
N ALA A 454 23.77 14.36 2.23
CA ALA A 454 23.57 12.94 1.97
C ALA A 454 22.90 12.28 3.17
N GLY A 455 22.19 11.19 2.92
CA GLY A 455 21.53 10.45 3.97
C GLY A 455 21.21 9.02 3.56
N TYR A 456 21.06 8.18 4.56
CA TYR A 456 20.63 6.79 4.44
C TYR A 456 19.55 6.51 5.46
N GLY A 457 18.54 5.74 5.07
CA GLY A 457 17.48 5.30 5.94
C GLY A 457 17.11 3.85 5.70
N LEU A 458 16.79 3.18 6.78
CA LEU A 458 16.33 1.80 6.82
C LEU A 458 15.01 1.73 7.58
N TRP A 459 13.94 1.40 6.89
CA TRP A 459 12.67 1.02 7.49
C TRP A 459 12.60 -0.49 7.61
N GLY A 460 12.46 -1.01 8.83
CA GLY A 460 12.25 -2.42 9.12
C GLY A 460 10.75 -2.73 9.15
N GLY A 461 10.35 -3.77 8.44
CA GLY A 461 8.95 -4.11 8.20
C GLY A 461 8.08 -4.28 9.44
N ALA A 462 6.79 -4.09 9.22
CA ALA A 462 5.76 -4.19 10.25
C ALA A 462 5.17 -5.61 10.38
N LEU A 463 5.39 -6.50 9.42
CA LEU A 463 4.87 -7.86 9.42
C LEU A 463 5.60 -8.73 10.44
N ARG A 464 4.83 -9.57 11.19
CA ARG A 464 5.44 -10.51 12.16
C ARG A 464 6.21 -11.60 11.47
N ASP A 465 5.68 -12.09 10.37
CA ASP A 465 6.26 -13.14 9.56
C ASP A 465 6.30 -12.66 8.11
N ASP A 466 7.50 -12.47 7.59
CA ASP A 466 7.74 -12.02 6.22
C ASP A 466 7.78 -13.20 5.22
N GLU A 467 7.71 -14.44 5.71
CA GLU A 467 7.58 -15.66 4.91
C GLU A 467 6.11 -16.03 4.64
N VAL A 468 5.14 -15.38 5.33
CA VAL A 468 3.72 -15.59 5.05
C VAL A 468 3.40 -15.08 3.66
N ILE A 469 2.73 -15.94 2.90
CA ILE A 469 2.28 -15.61 1.53
C ILE A 469 0.95 -14.89 1.65
N TYR A 470 0.88 -13.70 1.05
CA TYR A 470 -0.30 -12.85 1.00
C TYR A 470 -0.93 -12.88 -0.40
N SER A 471 -2.17 -12.45 -0.52
CA SER A 471 -2.86 -12.23 -1.81
C SER A 471 -2.36 -10.98 -2.55
N SER A 472 -1.56 -10.15 -1.89
CA SER A 472 -0.91 -8.96 -2.46
C SER A 472 0.46 -8.79 -1.86
N PRO A 473 1.47 -8.38 -2.66
CA PRO A 473 2.81 -8.15 -2.13
C PRO A 473 2.82 -6.93 -1.21
N MET A 474 3.35 -7.11 0.00
CA MET A 474 3.46 -6.06 1.01
C MET A 474 4.92 -5.69 1.23
N ILE A 475 5.20 -4.40 1.39
CA ILE A 475 6.55 -3.94 1.72
C ILE A 475 6.90 -4.42 3.13
N TYR A 476 7.98 -5.21 3.26
CA TYR A 476 8.49 -5.65 4.56
C TYR A 476 9.82 -5.00 4.94
N ARG A 477 10.50 -4.33 3.99
CA ARG A 477 11.72 -3.56 4.23
C ARG A 477 11.91 -2.50 3.15
N THR A 478 12.32 -1.31 3.55
CA THR A 478 12.74 -0.24 2.63
C THR A 478 14.13 0.25 3.02
N ASP A 479 15.05 0.22 2.07
CA ASP A 479 16.32 0.91 2.13
C ASP A 479 16.24 2.15 1.22
N TYR A 480 16.64 3.32 1.71
CA TYR A 480 16.63 4.54 0.90
C TYR A 480 17.88 5.40 1.11
N VAL A 481 18.37 5.95 0.03
CA VAL A 481 19.56 6.81 -0.03
C VAL A 481 19.16 8.13 -0.64
N GLY A 482 19.53 9.21 -0.01
CA GLY A 482 19.33 10.56 -0.52
C GLY A 482 20.67 11.28 -0.73
N ALA A 483 20.76 12.08 -1.78
CA ALA A 483 21.86 13.02 -2.00
C ALA A 483 21.32 14.30 -2.63
N GLY A 484 21.83 15.45 -2.21
CA GLY A 484 21.32 16.73 -2.70
C GLY A 484 22.26 17.90 -2.47
N ALA A 485 21.90 19.03 -3.06
CA ALA A 485 22.59 20.29 -2.90
C ALA A 485 21.59 21.43 -2.67
N GLY A 486 21.98 22.40 -1.83
CA GLY A 486 21.24 23.62 -1.61
C GLY A 486 22.06 24.83 -2.00
N ILE A 487 21.44 25.80 -2.68
CA ILE A 487 22.09 27.02 -3.15
C ILE A 487 21.27 28.22 -2.68
N ALA A 488 21.84 29.07 -1.85
CA ALA A 488 21.30 30.38 -1.50
C ALA A 488 21.81 31.39 -2.51
N PHE A 489 21.02 31.70 -3.54
CA PHE A 489 21.42 32.65 -4.59
C PHE A 489 21.09 34.12 -4.25
N SER A 490 20.38 34.32 -3.14
CA SER A 490 20.25 35.60 -2.48
C SER A 490 20.01 35.44 -0.98
N LYS A 491 19.88 36.54 -0.23
CA LYS A 491 19.53 36.47 1.20
C LYS A 491 18.12 35.91 1.44
N ASN A 492 17.25 36.02 0.45
CA ASN A 492 15.84 35.66 0.53
C ASN A 492 15.51 34.33 -0.19
N TRP A 493 16.27 33.95 -1.20
CA TRP A 493 15.94 32.82 -2.06
C TRP A 493 16.94 31.67 -1.92
N ILE A 494 16.40 30.47 -1.67
CA ILE A 494 17.15 29.23 -1.56
C ILE A 494 16.50 28.21 -2.49
N LEU A 495 17.31 27.50 -3.25
CA LEU A 495 16.93 26.34 -4.04
C LEU A 495 17.66 25.11 -3.51
N ASP A 496 16.92 24.10 -3.10
CA ASP A 496 17.43 22.80 -2.74
C ASP A 496 16.99 21.77 -3.79
N VAL A 497 17.89 20.94 -4.27
CA VAL A 497 17.60 19.86 -5.22
C VAL A 497 18.14 18.54 -4.66
N THR A 498 17.35 17.49 -4.77
CA THR A 498 17.68 16.18 -4.21
C THR A 498 17.27 15.07 -5.16
N TYR A 499 18.13 14.08 -5.25
CA TYR A 499 17.82 12.76 -5.78
C TYR A 499 17.74 11.75 -4.63
N GLN A 500 16.68 10.94 -4.63
CA GLN A 500 16.48 9.86 -3.68
C GLN A 500 16.24 8.55 -4.42
N TYR A 501 16.88 7.48 -3.97
CA TYR A 501 16.63 6.11 -4.40
C TYR A 501 16.04 5.31 -3.25
N GLN A 502 14.96 4.56 -3.53
CA GLN A 502 14.32 3.65 -2.60
C GLN A 502 14.31 2.24 -3.18
N HIS A 503 14.70 1.28 -2.35
CA HIS A 503 14.64 -0.14 -2.64
C HIS A 503 13.68 -0.81 -1.67
N ASN A 504 12.51 -1.21 -2.17
CA ASN A 504 11.46 -1.83 -1.39
C ASN A 504 11.47 -3.34 -1.65
N LYS A 505 11.72 -4.12 -0.62
CA LYS A 505 11.54 -5.56 -0.63
C LYS A 505 10.10 -5.88 -0.25
N MET A 506 9.44 -6.70 -1.05
CA MET A 506 8.04 -7.08 -0.85
C MET A 506 7.93 -8.54 -0.45
N THR A 507 6.88 -8.91 0.28
CA THR A 507 6.60 -10.30 0.64
C THR A 507 6.28 -11.14 -0.58
N PRO A 508 6.50 -12.45 -0.53
CA PRO A 508 5.95 -13.37 -1.51
C PRO A 508 4.42 -13.29 -1.52
N TYR A 509 3.81 -13.50 -2.67
CA TYR A 509 2.36 -13.49 -2.79
C TYR A 509 1.87 -14.54 -3.80
N LYS A 510 0.59 -14.88 -3.69
CA LYS A 510 -0.16 -15.71 -4.62
C LYS A 510 -1.37 -14.97 -5.12
N SER A 511 -1.74 -15.13 -6.39
CA SER A 511 -2.91 -14.46 -6.96
C SER A 511 -4.21 -15.01 -6.40
N PHE A 512 -4.24 -16.30 -6.06
CA PHE A 512 -5.33 -16.92 -5.33
C PHE A 512 -4.80 -18.07 -4.47
N TYR A 513 -5.53 -18.38 -3.43
CA TYR A 513 -5.31 -19.51 -2.56
C TYR A 513 -6.66 -19.93 -1.97
N ALA A 514 -6.99 -21.21 -2.06
CA ALA A 514 -8.10 -21.80 -1.36
C ALA A 514 -7.64 -23.10 -0.70
N TYR A 515 -8.07 -23.29 0.53
CA TYR A 515 -7.84 -24.52 1.28
C TYR A 515 -9.13 -25.33 1.33
N ASN A 516 -9.06 -26.57 0.93
CA ASN A 516 -10.07 -27.55 1.31
C ASN A 516 -9.41 -28.62 2.20
N GLU A 517 -10.20 -29.46 2.87
CA GLU A 517 -9.68 -30.48 3.79
C GLU A 517 -8.77 -31.53 3.10
N VAL A 518 -8.70 -31.51 1.77
CA VAL A 518 -8.02 -32.54 0.96
C VAL A 518 -6.82 -31.94 0.21
N GLU A 519 -6.93 -30.73 -0.36
CA GLU A 519 -5.91 -30.16 -1.23
C GLU A 519 -5.77 -28.63 -1.05
N ASP A 520 -4.54 -28.17 -1.11
CA ASP A 520 -4.22 -26.73 -1.22
C ASP A 520 -4.34 -26.30 -2.69
N MET A 521 -5.35 -25.50 -3.00
CA MET A 521 -5.52 -24.93 -4.34
C MET A 521 -4.94 -23.52 -4.36
N ALA A 522 -3.90 -23.31 -5.14
CA ALA A 522 -3.24 -22.02 -5.15
C ALA A 522 -2.55 -21.72 -6.48
N SER A 523 -2.48 -20.45 -6.83
CA SER A 523 -1.58 -19.99 -7.89
C SER A 523 -0.12 -20.22 -7.50
N PRO A 524 0.81 -20.21 -8.46
CA PRO A 524 2.24 -20.16 -8.17
C PRO A 524 2.58 -18.98 -7.25
N THR A 525 3.70 -19.11 -6.52
CA THR A 525 4.20 -18.04 -5.64
C THR A 525 5.08 -17.08 -6.43
N TYR A 526 4.83 -15.80 -6.28
CA TYR A 526 5.57 -14.72 -6.94
C TYR A 526 6.26 -13.83 -5.92
N THR A 527 7.41 -13.25 -6.33
CA THR A 527 8.10 -12.21 -5.56
C THR A 527 8.23 -10.96 -6.40
N THR A 528 8.13 -9.80 -5.76
CA THR A 528 8.22 -8.49 -6.43
C THR A 528 9.22 -7.60 -5.70
N LEU A 529 10.02 -6.86 -6.49
CA LEU A 529 10.90 -5.79 -6.03
C LEU A 529 10.40 -4.47 -6.60
N LEU A 530 10.25 -3.46 -5.75
CA LEU A 530 9.88 -2.11 -6.17
C LEU A 530 11.05 -1.15 -5.92
N ASN A 531 11.63 -0.65 -6.99
CA ASN A 531 12.63 0.41 -6.95
C ASN A 531 12.00 1.73 -7.34
N ARG A 532 12.26 2.79 -6.57
CA ARG A 532 11.76 4.14 -6.86
C ARG A 532 12.90 5.15 -6.84
N HIS A 533 12.96 5.94 -7.89
CA HIS A 533 13.86 7.08 -8.04
C HIS A 533 13.02 8.36 -7.95
N THR A 534 13.37 9.27 -7.05
CA THR A 534 12.62 10.52 -6.87
C THR A 534 13.56 11.71 -6.96
N VAL A 535 13.18 12.70 -7.76
CA VAL A 535 13.82 14.02 -7.81
C VAL A 535 12.90 15.02 -7.15
N LEU A 536 13.42 15.78 -6.19
CA LEU A 536 12.71 16.84 -5.49
C LEU A 536 13.46 18.16 -5.67
N ALA A 537 12.71 19.25 -5.84
CA ALA A 537 13.26 20.58 -5.85
C ALA A 537 12.44 21.47 -4.90
N THR A 538 13.06 22.05 -3.89
CA THR A 538 12.41 22.98 -2.97
C THR A 538 12.88 24.39 -3.26
N LEU A 539 11.94 25.28 -3.58
CA LEU A 539 12.17 26.71 -3.66
C LEU A 539 11.65 27.36 -2.39
N SER A 540 12.54 27.99 -1.62
CA SER A 540 12.21 28.73 -0.39
C SER A 540 12.43 30.22 -0.56
N PHE A 541 11.47 30.99 -0.08
CA PHE A 541 11.53 32.44 0.01
C PHE A 541 11.44 32.91 1.46
N LYS A 542 12.48 33.59 1.94
CA LYS A 542 12.58 34.13 3.31
C LYS A 542 12.32 35.64 3.29
N PHE A 543 11.47 36.13 4.21
CA PHE A 543 11.08 37.55 4.27
C PHE A 543 10.83 38.04 5.70
#